data_e8de45b096ac7a27056e562a9fadb2af
#
_entry.id   e8de45b096ac7a27056e562a9fadb2af
#
_cell.length_a   1.000
_cell.length_b   1.000
_cell.length_c   1.000
_cell.angle_alpha   90.00
_cell.angle_beta   90.00
_cell.angle_gamma   90.00
#
_symmetry.space_group_name_H-M   'P 1'
#
loop_
_entity.id
_entity.type
_entity.pdbx_description
1 polymer ?
#
loop_
_entity_poly.entity_id
_entity_poly.type
_entity_poly.pdbx_seq_one_letter_code
_entity_poly.pdbx_strand_id
1 'polypeptide(L)'
;MPQQHLDRLTSTDASFLAQEGRASHMHIGGVLVFEGPAPSLQAFADHVKGRLRLVPRYRQKLAVPRLQAGRPLWIDDPNFNLDYHIRHTALPSPGGERQLLALAARIASQQLDRSKPLWEMWLVEGLDDGRFAL
;
A
#
# COMPACT_ATOMS: atom_id res chain seq x y z
N MET A 1 7.32 -24.30 -17.50
CA MET A 1 7.04 -22.86 -17.52
C MET A 1 5.85 -22.60 -16.60
N PRO A 2 5.97 -21.82 -15.55
CA PRO A 2 4.77 -21.45 -14.83
C PRO A 2 3.88 -20.65 -15.76
N GLN A 3 2.64 -21.09 -15.92
CA GLN A 3 1.64 -20.32 -16.64
C GLN A 3 1.45 -19.01 -15.89
N GLN A 4 1.92 -17.90 -16.48
CA GLN A 4 1.51 -16.58 -16.05
C GLN A 4 0.00 -16.47 -16.31
N HIS A 5 -0.78 -16.61 -15.26
CA HIS A 5 -2.19 -16.27 -15.34
C HIS A 5 -2.27 -14.75 -15.55
N LEU A 6 -2.45 -14.35 -16.81
CA LEU A 6 -2.73 -12.96 -17.17
C LEU A 6 -4.15 -12.65 -16.69
N ASP A 7 -4.23 -12.03 -15.54
CA ASP A 7 -5.49 -11.64 -14.92
C ASP A 7 -5.84 -10.21 -15.31
N ARG A 8 -6.97 -10.02 -15.97
CA ARG A 8 -7.45 -8.69 -16.35
C ARG A 8 -8.16 -8.01 -15.20
N LEU A 9 -8.01 -6.69 -15.11
CA LEU A 9 -8.83 -5.91 -14.20
C LEU A 9 -10.31 -6.15 -14.50
N THR A 10 -11.12 -6.22 -13.42
CA THR A 10 -12.56 -6.17 -13.56
C THR A 10 -12.99 -4.85 -14.22
N SER A 11 -14.20 -4.80 -14.77
CA SER A 11 -14.73 -3.54 -15.31
C SER A 11 -14.87 -2.46 -14.24
N THR A 12 -15.19 -2.85 -13.01
CA THR A 12 -15.29 -1.96 -11.86
C THR A 12 -13.94 -1.37 -11.49
N ASP A 13 -12.90 -2.20 -11.36
CA ASP A 13 -11.55 -1.73 -11.04
C ASP A 13 -10.98 -0.83 -12.14
N ALA A 14 -11.23 -1.18 -13.40
CA ALA A 14 -10.82 -0.34 -14.53
C ALA A 14 -11.54 1.02 -14.54
N SER A 15 -12.80 1.06 -14.12
CA SER A 15 -13.57 2.30 -13.94
C SER A 15 -12.97 3.19 -12.85
N PHE A 16 -12.62 2.62 -11.69
CA PHE A 16 -11.95 3.38 -10.63
C PHE A 16 -10.61 3.92 -11.07
N LEU A 17 -9.84 3.11 -11.79
CA LEU A 17 -8.54 3.54 -12.31
C LEU A 17 -8.67 4.70 -13.31
N ALA A 18 -9.73 4.68 -14.13
CA ALA A 18 -10.01 5.74 -15.10
C ALA A 18 -10.50 7.04 -14.44
N GLN A 19 -11.21 6.93 -13.33
CA GLN A 19 -11.72 8.09 -12.57
C GLN A 19 -10.64 8.75 -11.70
N GLU A 20 -9.58 8.04 -11.38
CA GLU A 20 -8.49 8.58 -10.59
C GLU A 20 -7.74 9.68 -11.33
N GLY A 21 -7.60 10.82 -10.70
CA GLY A 21 -6.90 11.98 -11.22
C GLY A 21 -5.99 12.62 -10.18
N ARG A 22 -5.40 13.77 -10.51
CA ARG A 22 -4.49 14.48 -9.60
C ARG A 22 -5.13 14.93 -8.30
N ALA A 23 -6.41 15.21 -8.32
CA ALA A 23 -7.18 15.73 -7.18
C ALA A 23 -8.13 14.68 -6.58
N SER A 24 -8.23 13.51 -7.16
CA SER A 24 -9.16 12.47 -6.74
C SER A 24 -8.48 11.11 -6.83
N HIS A 25 -8.26 10.48 -5.68
CA HIS A 25 -7.65 9.16 -5.57
C HIS A 25 -8.71 8.13 -5.24
N MET A 26 -8.59 6.95 -5.85
CA MET A 26 -9.57 5.87 -5.70
C MET A 26 -9.03 4.71 -4.85
N HIS A 27 -7.86 4.88 -4.23
CA HIS A 27 -7.36 3.90 -3.27
C HIS A 27 -8.10 4.03 -1.93
N ILE A 28 -8.10 2.96 -1.18
CA ILE A 28 -8.66 2.90 0.17
C ILE A 28 -7.55 2.63 1.16
N GLY A 29 -7.77 2.99 2.41
CA GLY A 29 -6.84 2.72 3.49
C GLY A 29 -7.55 2.65 4.83
N GLY A 30 -6.83 2.23 5.84
CA GLY A 30 -7.30 2.18 7.21
C GLY A 30 -6.16 2.44 8.18
N VAL A 31 -6.52 2.83 9.39
CA VAL A 31 -5.58 3.05 10.49
C VAL A 31 -5.95 2.09 11.62
N LEU A 32 -4.98 1.29 12.06
CA LEU A 32 -5.12 0.38 13.18
C LEU A 32 -4.15 0.83 14.27
N VAL A 33 -4.66 1.00 15.49
CA VAL A 33 -3.86 1.38 16.65
C VAL A 33 -3.67 0.17 17.55
N PHE A 34 -2.44 -0.03 18.00
CA PHE A 34 -2.04 -1.17 18.83
C PHE A 34 -1.39 -0.71 20.11
N GLU A 35 -1.53 -1.54 21.15
CA GLU A 35 -0.73 -1.40 22.37
C GLU A 35 0.76 -1.61 22.05
N GLY A 36 1.60 -0.82 22.71
CA GLY A 36 3.05 -0.93 22.55
C GLY A 36 3.69 -2.08 23.31
N PRO A 37 5.00 -2.23 23.14
CA PRO A 37 5.86 -1.40 22.30
C PRO A 37 5.73 -1.74 20.81
N ALA A 38 6.05 -0.77 19.93
CA ALA A 38 6.11 -1.01 18.50
C ALA A 38 7.19 -2.05 18.15
N PRO A 39 6.95 -2.92 17.17
CA PRO A 39 8.00 -3.79 16.65
C PRO A 39 9.08 -2.95 15.96
N SER A 40 10.29 -3.51 15.82
CA SER A 40 11.27 -2.90 14.93
C SER A 40 10.78 -2.94 13.48
N LEU A 41 11.26 -2.00 12.67
CA LEU A 41 10.94 -1.99 11.24
C LEU A 41 11.31 -3.32 10.57
N GLN A 42 12.46 -3.89 10.92
CA GLN A 42 12.90 -5.17 10.38
C GLN A 42 11.96 -6.32 10.77
N ALA A 43 11.56 -6.40 12.04
CA ALA A 43 10.62 -7.42 12.49
C ALA A 43 9.26 -7.31 11.79
N PHE A 44 8.78 -6.07 11.58
CA PHE A 44 7.55 -5.82 10.85
C PHE A 44 7.67 -6.22 9.37
N ALA A 45 8.75 -5.83 8.71
CA ALA A 45 9.01 -6.19 7.31
C ALA A 45 9.11 -7.72 7.13
N ASP A 46 9.80 -8.42 8.02
CA ASP A 46 9.92 -9.88 7.99
C ASP A 46 8.57 -10.57 8.18
N HIS A 47 7.73 -10.03 9.06
CA HIS A 47 6.38 -10.51 9.27
C HIS A 47 5.52 -10.40 8.00
N VAL A 48 5.56 -9.27 7.32
CA VAL A 48 4.85 -9.06 6.05
C VAL A 48 5.41 -9.98 4.97
N LYS A 49 6.74 -10.04 4.84
CA LYS A 49 7.42 -10.89 3.86
C LYS A 49 6.99 -12.35 3.93
N GLY A 50 6.89 -12.89 5.14
CA GLY A 50 6.46 -14.27 5.37
C GLY A 50 5.02 -14.55 4.92
N ARG A 51 4.19 -13.52 4.78
CA ARG A 51 2.78 -13.63 4.41
C ARG A 51 2.45 -13.27 2.98
N LEU A 52 3.36 -12.65 2.24
CA LEU A 52 3.13 -12.24 0.85
C LEU A 52 2.71 -13.41 -0.06
N ARG A 53 3.16 -14.63 0.25
CA ARG A 53 2.74 -15.83 -0.48
C ARG A 53 1.23 -16.11 -0.40
N LEU A 54 0.56 -15.58 0.63
CA LEU A 54 -0.88 -15.74 0.84
C LEU A 54 -1.70 -14.74 0.02
N VAL A 55 -1.06 -13.68 -0.44
CA VAL A 55 -1.70 -12.59 -1.18
C VAL A 55 -0.89 -12.24 -2.44
N PRO A 56 -0.90 -13.12 -3.46
CA PRO A 56 -0.07 -12.96 -4.66
C PRO A 56 -0.26 -11.60 -5.35
N ARG A 57 -1.46 -11.02 -5.26
CA ARG A 57 -1.79 -9.71 -5.84
C ARG A 57 -0.87 -8.60 -5.32
N TYR A 58 -0.35 -8.70 -4.11
CA TYR A 58 0.55 -7.71 -3.52
C TYR A 58 1.95 -7.69 -4.15
N ARG A 59 2.25 -8.66 -5.01
CA ARG A 59 3.48 -8.70 -5.81
C ARG A 59 3.23 -8.37 -7.29
N GLN A 60 2.00 -8.05 -7.64
CA GLN A 60 1.59 -7.76 -9.01
C GLN A 60 1.37 -6.28 -9.21
N LYS A 61 1.72 -5.80 -10.40
CA LYS A 61 1.50 -4.45 -10.86
C LYS A 61 0.63 -4.39 -12.09
N LEU A 62 0.17 -3.19 -12.44
CA LEU A 62 -0.61 -2.95 -13.63
C LEU A 62 0.26 -2.94 -14.87
N ALA A 63 -0.20 -3.61 -15.92
CA ALA A 63 0.31 -3.48 -17.28
C ALA A 63 -0.79 -2.98 -18.18
N VAL A 64 -0.57 -1.83 -18.80
CA VAL A 64 -1.51 -1.26 -19.77
C VAL A 64 -1.15 -1.82 -21.15
N PRO A 65 -2.09 -2.50 -21.83
CA PRO A 65 -1.84 -2.99 -23.19
C PRO A 65 -1.47 -1.86 -24.14
N ARG A 66 -0.52 -2.11 -25.03
CA ARG A 66 -0.18 -1.15 -26.09
C ARG A 66 -1.41 -0.88 -26.94
N LEU A 67 -1.55 0.36 -27.41
CA LEU A 67 -2.67 0.85 -28.21
C LEU A 67 -4.02 0.85 -27.47
N GLN A 68 -4.01 0.83 -26.13
CA GLN A 68 -5.22 0.82 -25.30
C GLN A 68 -6.21 -0.30 -25.69
N ALA A 69 -5.70 -1.40 -26.19
CA ALA A 69 -6.51 -2.56 -26.60
C ALA A 69 -7.00 -3.36 -25.39
N GLY A 70 -7.99 -2.82 -24.68
CA GLY A 70 -8.64 -3.49 -23.56
C GLY A 70 -8.21 -3.01 -22.18
N ARG A 71 -8.78 -3.65 -21.17
CA ARG A 71 -8.52 -3.33 -19.75
C ARG A 71 -7.09 -3.70 -19.36
N PRO A 72 -6.50 -2.96 -18.41
CA PRO A 72 -5.19 -3.32 -17.85
C PRO A 72 -5.15 -4.75 -17.32
N LEU A 73 -3.93 -5.27 -17.24
CA LEU A 73 -3.63 -6.62 -16.75
C LEU A 73 -2.88 -6.52 -15.42
N TRP A 74 -3.07 -7.50 -14.56
CA TRP A 74 -2.19 -7.74 -13.45
C TRP A 74 -1.05 -8.65 -13.89
N ILE A 75 0.17 -8.21 -13.69
CA ILE A 75 1.39 -8.98 -13.99
C ILE A 75 2.30 -9.01 -12.76
N ASP A 76 3.05 -10.09 -12.60
CA ASP A 76 4.06 -10.14 -11.55
C ASP A 76 5.09 -9.04 -11.80
N ASP A 77 5.43 -8.31 -10.72
CA ASP A 77 6.46 -7.29 -10.80
C ASP A 77 7.85 -7.93 -10.68
N PRO A 78 8.65 -7.96 -11.76
CA PRO A 78 9.98 -8.56 -11.72
C PRO A 78 10.96 -7.78 -10.84
N ASN A 79 10.63 -6.52 -10.54
CA ASN A 79 11.44 -5.63 -9.70
C ASN A 79 10.78 -5.36 -8.35
N PHE A 80 9.94 -6.30 -7.87
CA PHE A 80 9.29 -6.13 -6.58
C PHE A 80 10.31 -5.90 -5.47
N ASN A 81 10.13 -4.81 -4.74
CA ASN A 81 10.96 -4.45 -3.60
C ASN A 81 10.08 -4.15 -2.39
N LEU A 82 10.12 -5.03 -1.40
CA LEU A 82 9.32 -4.88 -0.18
C LEU A 82 9.63 -3.59 0.58
N ASP A 83 10.90 -3.16 0.59
CA ASP A 83 11.31 -1.96 1.33
C ASP A 83 10.67 -0.67 0.78
N TYR A 84 10.28 -0.69 -0.47
CA TYR A 84 9.48 0.42 -1.04
C TYR A 84 8.09 0.49 -0.41
N HIS A 85 7.48 -0.65 -0.12
CA HIS A 85 6.10 -0.76 0.34
C HIS A 85 5.94 -0.63 1.85
N ILE A 86 6.99 -0.95 2.61
CA ILE A 86 7.01 -0.83 4.06
C ILE A 86 7.64 0.51 4.43
N ARG A 87 6.83 1.40 5.01
CA ARG A 87 7.24 2.74 5.39
C ARG A 87 7.28 2.87 6.91
N HIS A 88 8.13 3.75 7.40
CA HIS A 88 8.29 3.97 8.83
C HIS A 88 8.33 5.48 9.11
N THR A 89 7.58 5.90 10.12
CA THR A 89 7.57 7.27 10.59
C THR A 89 7.19 7.33 12.06
N ALA A 90 7.27 8.51 12.64
CA ALA A 90 6.83 8.77 14.01
C ALA A 90 6.00 10.04 14.07
N LEU A 91 5.05 10.08 15.00
CA LEU A 91 4.29 11.30 15.27
C LEU A 91 5.13 12.29 16.07
N PRO A 92 4.93 13.61 15.84
CA PRO A 92 5.47 14.61 16.73
C PRO A 92 4.78 14.53 18.09
N SER A 93 5.48 14.90 19.16
CA SER A 93 4.90 14.98 20.50
C SER A 93 3.70 15.96 20.50
N PRO A 94 2.61 15.65 21.21
CA PRO A 94 2.39 14.55 22.14
C PRO A 94 1.95 13.22 21.52
N GLY A 95 1.76 13.10 20.19
CA GLY A 95 1.41 11.87 19.55
C GLY A 95 -0.06 11.44 19.75
N GLY A 96 -0.95 12.40 19.87
CA GLY A 96 -2.39 12.16 20.06
C GLY A 96 -3.12 11.87 18.74
N GLU A 97 -4.41 11.61 18.87
CA GLU A 97 -5.29 11.26 17.75
C GLU A 97 -5.26 12.31 16.62
N ARG A 98 -5.23 13.59 16.95
CA ARG A 98 -5.17 14.67 15.96
C ARG A 98 -3.95 14.54 15.05
N GLN A 99 -2.78 14.28 15.63
CA GLN A 99 -1.54 14.11 14.85
C GLN A 99 -1.59 12.85 13.99
N LEU A 100 -2.14 11.77 14.53
CA LEU A 100 -2.32 10.52 13.78
C LEU A 100 -3.25 10.71 12.58
N LEU A 101 -4.40 11.33 12.77
CA LEU A 101 -5.35 11.61 11.69
C LEU A 101 -4.79 12.57 10.64
N ALA A 102 -4.02 13.58 11.06
CA ALA A 102 -3.35 14.49 10.12
C ALA A 102 -2.31 13.77 9.26
N LEU A 103 -1.54 12.84 9.85
CA LEU A 103 -0.61 12.00 9.10
C LEU A 103 -1.35 11.08 8.12
N ALA A 104 -2.39 10.40 8.60
CA ALA A 104 -3.19 9.50 7.76
C ALA A 104 -3.82 10.23 6.57
N ALA A 105 -4.38 11.42 6.80
CA ALA A 105 -4.94 12.26 5.74
C ALA A 105 -3.89 12.67 4.71
N ARG A 106 -2.69 13.03 5.15
CA ARG A 106 -1.58 13.38 4.26
C ARG A 106 -1.14 12.19 3.40
N ILE A 107 -1.02 11.00 3.99
CA ILE A 107 -0.68 9.78 3.25
C ILE A 107 -1.78 9.44 2.25
N ALA A 108 -3.04 9.46 2.68
CA ALA A 108 -4.18 9.17 1.82
C ALA A 108 -4.37 10.17 0.67
N SER A 109 -3.85 11.39 0.80
CA SER A 109 -3.90 12.41 -0.25
C SER A 109 -2.88 12.21 -1.37
N GLN A 110 -1.97 11.25 -1.23
CA GLN A 110 -0.93 10.97 -2.22
C GLN A 110 -1.34 9.80 -3.10
N GLN A 111 -1.17 9.97 -4.40
CA GLN A 111 -1.44 8.90 -5.35
C GLN A 111 -0.39 7.78 -5.22
N LEU A 112 -0.85 6.52 -5.28
CA LEU A 112 0.05 5.37 -5.36
C LEU A 112 0.78 5.34 -6.70
N ASP A 113 2.02 4.91 -6.70
CA ASP A 113 2.84 4.75 -7.90
C ASP A 113 2.33 3.56 -8.74
N ARG A 114 1.73 3.85 -9.89
CA ARG A 114 1.16 2.83 -10.79
C ARG A 114 2.20 1.95 -11.49
N SER A 115 3.48 2.30 -11.42
CA SER A 115 4.57 1.45 -11.94
C SER A 115 4.94 0.30 -11.02
N LYS A 116 4.34 0.24 -9.84
CA LYS A 116 4.58 -0.72 -8.77
C LYS A 116 3.27 -1.36 -8.31
N PRO A 117 3.32 -2.44 -7.51
CA PRO A 117 2.15 -2.92 -6.80
C PRO A 117 1.47 -1.80 -5.99
N LEU A 118 0.14 -1.73 -6.06
CA LEU A 118 -0.64 -0.58 -5.60
C LEU A 118 -0.99 -0.66 -4.11
N TRP A 119 0.02 -0.67 -3.26
CA TRP A 119 -0.16 -0.67 -1.82
C TRP A 119 1.06 -0.10 -1.09
N GLU A 120 0.82 0.40 0.10
CA GLU A 120 1.84 0.78 1.09
C GLU A 120 1.34 0.42 2.48
N MET A 121 2.25 0.06 3.37
CA MET A 121 2.00 -0.12 4.80
C MET A 121 2.95 0.79 5.58
N TRP A 122 2.40 1.52 6.52
CA TRP A 122 3.14 2.47 7.34
C TRP A 122 3.17 2.01 8.79
N LEU A 123 4.37 1.80 9.33
CA LEU A 123 4.59 1.65 10.76
C LEU A 123 4.77 3.04 11.37
N VAL A 124 3.85 3.43 12.24
CA VAL A 124 3.83 4.75 12.86
C VAL A 124 4.08 4.61 14.34
N GLU A 125 5.20 5.15 14.80
CA GLU A 125 5.56 5.20 16.21
C GLU A 125 5.25 6.57 16.82
N GLY A 126 5.50 6.73 18.11
CA GLY A 126 5.35 8.01 18.80
C GLY A 126 3.91 8.39 19.14
N LEU A 127 2.98 7.43 19.12
CA LEU A 127 1.66 7.65 19.69
C LEU A 127 1.76 7.79 21.21
N ASP A 128 0.80 8.51 21.79
CA ASP A 128 0.66 8.61 23.24
C ASP A 128 0.49 7.21 23.89
N ASP A 129 0.79 7.11 25.18
CA ASP A 129 0.74 5.86 25.96
C ASP A 129 1.62 4.72 25.39
N GLY A 130 2.68 5.05 24.63
CA GLY A 130 3.59 4.07 24.04
C GLY A 130 2.97 3.19 22.96
N ARG A 131 1.81 3.57 22.43
CA ARG A 131 1.13 2.86 21.35
C ARG A 131 1.79 3.11 19.99
N PHE A 132 1.42 2.31 19.03
CA PHE A 132 1.82 2.47 17.64
C PHE A 132 0.64 2.23 16.71
N ALA A 133 0.78 2.62 15.46
CA ALA A 133 -0.26 2.43 14.45
C ALA A 133 0.30 1.81 13.16
N LEU A 134 -0.58 1.15 12.46
CA LEU A 134 -0.37 0.70 11.10
C LEU A 134 -1.41 1.32 10.18
#